data_a274e833fd3cf3a4a25fc4e4bcd21717
#
_entry.id   a274e833fd3cf3a4a25fc4e4bcd21717
#
_cell.length_a   1.000
_cell.length_b   1.000
_cell.length_c   1.000
_cell.angle_alpha   90.00
_cell.angle_beta   90.00
_cell.angle_gamma   90.00
#
_symmetry.space_group_name_H-M   'P 1'
#
loop_
_entity.id
_entity.type
_entity.pdbx_description
1 polymer ?
#
loop_
_entity_poly.entity_id
_entity_poly.type
_entity_poly.pdbx_seq_one_letter_code
_entity_poly.pdbx_strand_id
1 'polypeptide(L)'
;QRNKMAVGKEGLRVQEVIIQEGVPTCERVDDAVAEPVVYMIDRYVVGGFYRVNTERGIDENLNAPGMQFKPLAFETGCTLPDNTQAPDAPPNRFYAYGVVARLALLAAARELEQSAAA
;
A
#
# COMPACT_ATOMS: atom_id res chain seq x y z
N GLN A 1 28.07 -10.43 -17.27
CA GLN A 1 26.92 -10.21 -16.36
C GLN A 1 25.66 -10.11 -17.19
N ARG A 2 24.76 -11.09 -17.09
CA ARG A 2 23.44 -10.98 -17.72
C ARG A 2 22.68 -9.88 -16.99
N ASN A 3 22.27 -8.87 -17.72
CA ASN A 3 21.48 -7.77 -17.19
C ASN A 3 20.12 -8.33 -16.73
N LYS A 4 19.94 -8.49 -15.42
CA LYS A 4 18.72 -9.06 -14.82
C LYS A 4 17.45 -8.26 -15.14
N MET A 5 17.61 -6.99 -15.58
CA MET A 5 16.51 -6.13 -16.00
C MET A 5 15.95 -6.45 -17.40
N ALA A 6 16.64 -7.26 -18.19
CA ALA A 6 16.21 -7.55 -19.55
C ALA A 6 15.26 -8.75 -19.69
N VAL A 7 14.98 -9.45 -18.57
CA VAL A 7 14.18 -10.68 -18.58
C VAL A 7 13.13 -10.62 -17.49
N GLY A 8 11.86 -10.70 -17.88
CA GLY A 8 10.73 -10.76 -16.97
C GLY A 8 10.57 -12.12 -16.28
N LYS A 9 9.49 -12.24 -15.49
CA LYS A 9 9.10 -13.49 -14.84
C LYS A 9 9.02 -14.62 -15.83
N GLU A 10 8.99 -15.43 -16.29
CA GLU A 10 8.82 -16.46 -17.35
C GLU A 10 9.88 -16.42 -18.46
N GLY A 11 10.98 -15.72 -18.27
CA GLY A 11 12.06 -15.66 -19.26
C GLY A 11 11.76 -14.82 -20.51
N LEU A 12 10.62 -14.13 -20.55
CA LEU A 12 10.26 -13.24 -21.63
C LEU A 12 11.12 -11.97 -21.63
N ARG A 13 11.53 -11.54 -22.81
CA ARG A 13 12.30 -10.31 -22.97
C ARG A 13 11.42 -9.10 -22.64
N VAL A 14 11.88 -8.27 -21.72
CA VAL A 14 11.24 -7.00 -21.39
C VAL A 14 11.54 -6.00 -22.48
N GLN A 15 10.51 -5.44 -23.12
CA GLN A 15 10.62 -4.41 -24.16
C GLN A 15 10.39 -3.00 -23.61
N GLU A 16 9.54 -2.90 -22.58
CA GLU A 16 9.17 -1.63 -21.96
C GLU A 16 9.25 -1.77 -20.43
N VAL A 17 9.62 -0.69 -19.77
CA VAL A 17 9.69 -0.62 -18.31
C VAL A 17 9.09 0.69 -17.83
N ILE A 18 8.47 0.66 -16.67
CA ILE A 18 8.05 1.85 -15.95
C ILE A 18 9.16 2.20 -14.95
N ILE A 19 9.59 3.45 -14.99
CA ILE A 19 10.54 4.00 -14.03
C ILE A 19 9.76 4.92 -13.11
N GLN A 20 9.79 4.61 -11.80
CA GLN A 20 9.12 5.39 -10.78
C GLN A 20 10.13 5.82 -9.72
N GLU A 21 9.95 7.01 -9.18
CA GLU A 21 10.67 7.44 -7.98
C GLU A 21 10.33 6.51 -6.82
N GLY A 22 11.34 6.07 -6.09
CA GLY A 22 11.15 5.29 -4.86
C GLY A 22 10.65 6.20 -3.73
N VAL A 23 9.52 5.84 -3.14
CA VAL A 23 8.98 6.52 -1.95
C VAL A 23 9.28 5.66 -0.73
N PRO A 24 10.18 6.11 0.17
CA PRO A 24 10.51 5.34 1.37
C PRO A 24 9.28 5.15 2.26
N THR A 25 9.02 3.92 2.69
CA THR A 25 7.97 3.63 3.66
C THR A 25 8.49 3.73 5.09
N CYS A 26 7.70 4.31 5.99
CA CYS A 26 7.98 4.31 7.42
C CYS A 26 7.26 3.18 8.17
N GLU A 27 6.42 2.41 7.49
CA GLU A 27 5.66 1.34 8.12
C GLU A 27 6.54 0.13 8.42
N ARG A 28 6.38 -0.42 9.62
CA ARG A 28 7.08 -1.61 10.07
C ARG A 28 6.15 -2.54 10.83
N VAL A 29 6.36 -3.83 10.65
CA VAL A 29 5.73 -4.90 11.41
C VAL A 29 6.83 -5.87 11.83
N ASP A 30 6.96 -6.15 13.13
CA ASP A 30 8.02 -7.02 13.67
C ASP A 30 9.43 -6.61 13.18
N ASP A 31 9.73 -5.31 13.21
CA ASP A 31 10.98 -4.70 12.72
C ASP A 31 11.26 -4.84 11.21
N ALA A 32 10.44 -5.56 10.48
CA ALA A 32 10.51 -5.65 9.03
C ALA A 32 9.77 -4.50 8.34
N VAL A 33 10.25 -4.13 7.17
CA VAL A 33 9.57 -3.14 6.32
C VAL A 33 8.20 -3.68 5.91
N ALA A 34 7.17 -2.84 6.04
CA ALA A 34 5.80 -3.21 5.79
C ALA A 34 5.10 -2.24 4.84
N GLU A 35 4.16 -2.74 4.09
CA GLU A 35 3.33 -1.99 3.16
C GLU A 35 1.86 -2.35 3.42
N PRO A 36 1.01 -1.38 3.80
CA PRO A 36 -0.40 -1.65 4.02
C PRO A 36 -1.11 -1.84 2.68
N VAL A 37 -1.92 -2.87 2.59
CA VAL A 37 -2.85 -3.12 1.49
C VAL A 37 -4.26 -3.04 2.02
N VAL A 38 -5.05 -2.14 1.44
CA VAL A 38 -6.43 -1.87 1.88
C VAL A 38 -7.39 -2.26 0.77
N TYR A 39 -8.39 -3.05 1.11
CA TYR A 39 -9.48 -3.39 0.21
C TYR A 39 -10.67 -2.46 0.42
N MET A 40 -11.21 -1.99 -0.70
CA MET A 40 -12.41 -1.17 -0.69
C MET A 40 -13.50 -1.79 -1.57
N ILE A 41 -14.73 -1.67 -1.11
CA ILE A 41 -15.92 -1.87 -1.93
C ILE A 41 -16.66 -0.53 -1.95
N ASP A 42 -16.80 0.05 -3.13
CA ASP A 42 -17.22 1.45 -3.28
C ASP A 42 -16.30 2.35 -2.42
N ARG A 43 -16.84 3.16 -1.56
CA ARG A 43 -16.12 4.05 -0.62
C ARG A 43 -15.84 3.43 0.76
N TYR A 44 -16.19 2.17 0.97
CA TYR A 44 -16.06 1.51 2.26
C TYR A 44 -14.80 0.64 2.29
N VAL A 45 -14.02 0.80 3.34
CA VAL A 45 -12.90 -0.11 3.64
C VAL A 45 -13.48 -1.39 4.24
N VAL A 46 -13.26 -2.50 3.57
CA VAL A 46 -13.80 -3.81 3.96
C VAL A 46 -12.76 -4.74 4.56
N GLY A 47 -11.48 -4.37 4.46
CA GLY A 47 -10.40 -5.16 5.03
C GLY A 47 -9.04 -4.71 4.54
N GLY A 48 -8.02 -5.43 4.97
CA GLY A 48 -6.65 -5.18 4.55
C GLY A 48 -5.66 -6.15 5.20
N PHE A 49 -4.41 -6.05 4.76
CA PHE A 49 -3.29 -6.78 5.34
C PHE A 49 -2.00 -5.96 5.15
N TYR A 50 -0.96 -6.31 5.91
CA TYR A 50 0.38 -5.86 5.63
C TYR A 50 1.11 -6.84 4.73
N ARG A 51 1.74 -6.33 3.70
CA ARG A 51 2.78 -7.02 2.97
C ARG A 51 4.10 -6.72 3.66
N VAL A 52 4.82 -7.74 4.08
CA VAL A 52 6.06 -7.63 4.87
C VAL A 52 7.15 -8.39 4.17
N ASN A 53 8.34 -7.83 4.07
CA ASN A 53 9.49 -8.52 3.52
C ASN A 53 10.76 -8.12 4.30
N THR A 54 11.36 -9.09 4.98
CA THR A 54 12.57 -8.89 5.79
C THR A 54 13.84 -8.73 4.98
N GLU A 55 13.81 -9.09 3.69
CA GLU A 55 14.95 -9.06 2.78
C GLU A 55 14.97 -7.80 1.89
N ARG A 56 13.99 -6.88 2.10
CA ARG A 56 13.82 -5.69 1.28
C ARG A 56 14.01 -4.41 2.07
N GLY A 57 14.56 -3.40 1.40
CA GLY A 57 14.70 -2.05 1.92
C GLY A 57 13.40 -1.25 1.89
N ILE A 58 13.46 -0.05 2.45
CA ILE A 58 12.31 0.86 2.60
C ILE A 58 11.81 1.45 1.27
N ASP A 59 12.61 1.40 0.23
CA ASP A 59 12.38 1.93 -1.12
C ASP A 59 12.25 0.83 -2.18
N GLU A 60 12.21 -0.44 -1.75
CA GLU A 60 12.11 -1.59 -2.63
C GLU A 60 10.68 -2.14 -2.70
N ASN A 61 10.39 -2.81 -3.81
CA ASN A 61 9.11 -3.50 -3.96
C ASN A 61 9.04 -4.73 -3.04
N LEU A 62 8.14 -4.70 -2.07
CA LEU A 62 7.95 -5.79 -1.11
C LEU A 62 7.26 -7.02 -1.73
N ASN A 63 6.60 -6.88 -2.89
CA ASN A 63 6.01 -7.99 -3.63
C ASN A 63 7.09 -8.80 -4.38
N ALA A 64 7.92 -9.47 -3.62
CA ALA A 64 9.08 -10.23 -4.08
C ALA A 64 9.20 -11.55 -3.31
N PRO A 65 10.04 -12.50 -3.73
CA PRO A 65 10.31 -13.70 -2.94
C PRO A 65 10.69 -13.36 -1.50
N GLY A 66 10.19 -14.13 -0.55
CA GLY A 66 10.35 -13.86 0.90
C GLY A 66 9.23 -13.00 1.50
N MET A 67 8.30 -12.50 0.69
CA MET A 67 7.14 -11.75 1.16
C MET A 67 6.22 -12.59 2.05
N GLN A 68 5.76 -11.98 3.13
CA GLN A 68 4.78 -12.53 4.06
C GLN A 68 3.56 -11.61 4.14
N PHE A 69 2.40 -12.20 4.43
CA PHE A 69 1.19 -11.47 4.77
C PHE A 69 1.01 -11.46 6.28
N LYS A 70 0.78 -10.28 6.84
CA LYS A 70 0.43 -10.10 8.25
C LYS A 70 -0.96 -9.45 8.31
N PRO A 71 -1.80 -9.85 9.24
CA PRO A 71 -3.09 -9.19 9.40
C PRO A 71 -2.88 -7.69 9.60
N LEU A 72 -3.64 -6.88 8.90
CA LEU A 72 -3.85 -5.50 9.31
C LEU A 72 -4.79 -5.60 10.51
N ALA A 73 -4.21 -5.61 11.70
CA ALA A 73 -4.99 -5.81 12.90
C ALA A 73 -6.06 -4.71 12.97
N PHE A 74 -7.30 -5.14 12.97
CA PHE A 74 -8.38 -4.34 13.51
C PHE A 74 -8.16 -4.33 15.03
N GLU A 75 -7.19 -3.57 15.50
CA GLU A 75 -7.05 -3.36 16.92
C GLU A 75 -8.38 -2.83 17.44
N THR A 76 -8.79 -3.36 18.56
CA THR A 76 -9.89 -2.85 19.37
C THR A 76 -9.71 -1.35 19.52
N GLY A 77 -10.45 -0.55 18.76
CA GLY A 77 -10.24 0.88 18.67
C GLY A 77 -10.24 1.45 17.26
N CYS A 78 -10.46 0.63 16.22
CA CYS A 78 -10.72 1.10 14.86
C CYS A 78 -12.09 1.78 14.74
N THR A 79 -12.45 2.55 15.76
CA THR A 79 -13.60 3.43 15.77
C THR A 79 -13.29 4.70 15.00
N LEU A 80 -14.30 5.30 14.42
CA LEU A 80 -14.17 6.65 13.88
C LEU A 80 -13.55 7.55 14.95
N PRO A 81 -12.57 8.41 14.61
CA PRO A 81 -12.05 9.37 15.54
C PRO A 81 -13.21 10.22 16.09
N ASP A 82 -13.33 10.25 17.37
CA ASP A 82 -14.27 11.11 18.05
C ASP A 82 -13.52 12.07 18.99
N ASN A 83 -14.22 13.04 19.50
CA ASN A 83 -13.67 14.06 20.39
C ASN A 83 -13.34 13.53 21.79
N THR A 84 -13.58 12.24 22.06
CA THR A 84 -13.28 11.60 23.35
C THR A 84 -11.89 10.97 23.37
N GLN A 85 -11.20 10.89 22.24
CA GLN A 85 -9.82 10.40 22.19
C GLN A 85 -8.87 11.40 22.87
N ALA A 86 -7.97 10.87 23.67
CA ALA A 86 -6.91 11.68 24.26
C ALA A 86 -6.08 12.36 23.15
N PRO A 87 -5.66 13.63 23.33
CA PRO A 87 -4.91 14.36 22.31
C PRO A 87 -3.58 13.72 21.91
N ASP A 88 -3.03 12.89 22.77
CA ASP A 88 -1.78 12.15 22.62
C ASP A 88 -1.98 10.68 22.26
N ALA A 89 -3.22 10.25 21.99
CA ALA A 89 -3.50 8.89 21.55
C ALA A 89 -2.79 8.59 20.24
N PRO A 90 -2.24 7.37 20.07
CA PRO A 90 -1.63 6.97 18.82
C PRO A 90 -2.63 7.12 17.67
N PRO A 91 -2.21 7.62 16.49
CA PRO A 91 -3.11 7.76 15.36
C PRO A 91 -3.68 6.40 14.95
N ASN A 92 -4.99 6.36 14.72
CA ASN A 92 -5.64 5.19 14.17
C ASN A 92 -5.18 5.00 12.71
N ARG A 93 -4.17 4.16 12.52
CA ARG A 93 -3.56 3.92 11.20
C ARG A 93 -4.56 3.38 10.18
N PHE A 94 -5.44 2.50 10.59
CA PHE A 94 -6.46 1.95 9.70
C PHE A 94 -7.41 3.03 9.18
N TYR A 95 -7.80 3.97 10.04
CA TYR A 95 -8.59 5.12 9.62
C TYR A 95 -7.82 6.00 8.64
N ALA A 96 -6.56 6.29 8.91
CA ALA A 96 -5.71 7.07 8.01
C ALA A 96 -5.56 6.40 6.63
N TYR A 97 -5.32 5.10 6.59
CA TYR A 97 -5.26 4.34 5.33
C TYR A 97 -6.60 4.38 4.58
N GLY A 98 -7.71 4.29 5.29
CA GLY A 98 -9.04 4.41 4.70
C GLY A 98 -9.31 5.79 4.09
N VAL A 99 -8.82 6.86 4.72
CA VAL A 99 -8.90 8.22 4.16
C VAL A 99 -8.08 8.32 2.87
N VAL A 100 -6.83 7.88 2.89
CA VAL A 100 -5.95 7.90 1.70
C VAL A 100 -6.55 7.07 0.56
N ALA A 101 -7.06 5.88 0.86
CA ALA A 101 -7.68 5.01 -0.13
C ALA A 101 -8.92 5.67 -0.78
N ARG A 102 -9.75 6.37 -0.01
CA ARG A 102 -10.90 7.14 -0.56
C ARG A 102 -10.48 8.31 -1.43
N LEU A 103 -9.41 9.02 -1.04
CA LEU A 103 -8.85 10.09 -1.87
C LEU A 103 -8.31 9.55 -3.19
N ALA A 104 -7.61 8.42 -3.17
CA ALA A 104 -7.10 7.75 -4.36
C ALA A 104 -8.25 7.30 -5.29
N LEU A 105 -9.33 6.74 -4.73
CA LEU A 105 -10.52 6.37 -5.49
C LEU A 105 -11.19 7.58 -6.16
N LEU A 106 -11.30 8.70 -5.43
CA LEU A 106 -11.85 9.94 -5.99
C LEU A 106 -10.97 10.49 -7.12
N ALA A 107 -9.65 10.45 -6.98
CA ALA A 107 -8.71 10.85 -8.03
C ALA A 107 -8.88 9.98 -9.28
N ALA A 108 -8.91 8.66 -9.12
CA ALA A 108 -9.11 7.72 -10.23
C ALA A 108 -10.45 7.94 -10.95
N ALA A 109 -11.52 8.19 -10.22
CA ALA A 109 -12.83 8.50 -10.81
C ALA A 109 -12.77 9.77 -11.69
N ARG A 110 -12.10 10.83 -11.22
CA ARG A 110 -11.93 12.07 -11.98
C ARG A 110 -11.06 11.88 -13.23
N GLU A 111 -10.01 11.08 -13.15
CA GLU A 111 -9.20 10.75 -14.33
C GLU A 111 -10.02 10.02 -15.40
N LEU A 112 -10.87 9.08 -14.99
CA LEU A 112 -11.76 8.39 -15.91
C LEU A 112 -12.78 9.33 -16.58
N GLU A 113 -13.39 10.24 -15.82
CA GLU A 113 -14.30 11.24 -16.36
C GLU A 113 -13.62 12.16 -17.40
N GLN A 114 -12.40 12.62 -17.10
CA GLN A 114 -11.62 13.44 -18.02
C GLN A 114 -11.22 12.68 -19.28
N SER A 115 -10.84 11.42 -19.16
CA SER A 115 -10.47 10.57 -20.30
C SER A 115 -11.66 10.23 -21.20
N ALA A 116 -12.87 10.13 -20.63
CA ALA A 116 -14.10 9.88 -21.38
C ALA A 116 -14.63 11.14 -22.09
N ALA A 117 -14.20 12.33 -21.68
CA ALA A 117 -14.60 13.61 -22.27
C ALA A 117 -13.65 14.10 -23.39
N ALA A 118 -12.52 13.44 -23.59
CA ALA A 118 -11.51 13.74 -24.60
C ALA A 118 -11.70 12.89 -25.85
#